data_ad9ad8d4eccf0f1fe2a84deae6520be0
#
_entry.id   ad9ad8d4eccf0f1fe2a84deae6520be0
#
_cell.length_a   1.000
_cell.length_b   1.000
_cell.length_c   1.000
_cell.angle_alpha   90.00
_cell.angle_beta   90.00
_cell.angle_gamma   90.00
#
_symmetry.space_group_name_H-M   'P 1'
#
loop_
_entity.id
_entity.type
_entity.pdbx_description
1 polymer ?
#
loop_
_entity_poly.entity_id
_entity_poly.type
_entity_poly.pdbx_seq_one_letter_code
_entity_poly.pdbx_strand_id
1 'polypeptide(L)'
;MQFHYYRVLSLAVVFSTLPLFGQIASTGNNPQPYTAETKTTVIRTLGDGTTITQTEKHILMRDSQGRTRQEKMYSQPPEFHTRTDVSISDPVEGTEIHWNSLGQVAKIIKEPPADQRTGCWTSDEGGYSTTYGGNSHPKAVNVKPAATRPPRPDIKREDLGTEMVMGVEAHGQRTTETIPVGAQGNDNPIRIVNETWSATGFNFLLHQIIDDPLRGKQVSEVTSLSLAEPDVSEFQPPPDMKTETSEMRPCPFH
;
A
#
# COMPACT_ATOMS: atom_id res chain seq x y z
N MET A 1 28.83 25.45 39.54
CA MET A 1 28.11 24.22 39.21
C MET A 1 27.27 24.51 37.97
N GLN A 2 27.81 24.22 36.77
CA GLN A 2 27.12 24.47 35.50
C GLN A 2 26.53 23.16 35.01
N PHE A 3 25.20 23.08 34.92
CA PHE A 3 24.48 21.94 34.31
C PHE A 3 24.40 22.16 32.81
N HIS A 4 25.07 21.30 32.05
CA HIS A 4 24.94 21.23 30.61
C HIS A 4 23.73 20.37 30.26
N TYR A 5 22.67 21.02 29.70
CA TYR A 5 21.55 20.31 29.12
C TYR A 5 21.93 19.82 27.72
N TYR A 6 22.11 18.53 27.55
CA TYR A 6 22.17 17.90 26.22
C TYR A 6 20.76 17.84 25.66
N ARG A 7 20.50 18.65 24.63
CA ARG A 7 19.32 18.49 23.78
C ARG A 7 19.54 17.25 22.91
N VAL A 8 18.85 16.17 23.21
CA VAL A 8 18.73 15.03 22.32
C VAL A 8 17.81 15.43 21.17
N LEU A 9 18.37 15.69 20.00
CA LEU A 9 17.61 15.88 18.78
C LEU A 9 17.12 14.48 18.35
N SER A 10 15.87 14.17 18.63
CA SER A 10 15.21 13.00 18.08
C SER A 10 14.98 13.20 16.61
N LEU A 11 15.83 12.62 15.77
CA LEU A 11 15.65 12.55 14.33
C LEU A 11 14.54 11.52 14.06
N ALA A 12 13.30 12.00 13.92
CA ALA A 12 12.19 11.19 13.46
C ALA A 12 12.43 10.85 11.98
N VAL A 13 13.02 9.69 11.73
CA VAL A 13 13.11 9.13 10.37
C VAL A 13 11.72 8.62 10.01
N VAL A 14 10.95 9.44 9.32
CA VAL A 14 9.68 9.04 8.71
C VAL A 14 10.01 8.13 7.54
N PHE A 15 10.02 6.83 7.78
CA PHE A 15 10.03 5.85 6.69
C PHE A 15 8.62 5.73 6.11
N SER A 16 8.34 6.47 5.06
CA SER A 16 7.20 6.19 4.20
C SER A 16 7.53 4.97 3.32
N THR A 17 7.48 3.79 3.90
CA THR A 17 7.35 2.58 3.11
C THR A 17 5.88 2.42 2.77
N LEU A 18 5.45 2.93 1.62
CA LEU A 18 4.21 2.50 1.02
C LEU A 18 4.37 1.00 0.72
N PRO A 19 3.62 0.09 1.38
CA PRO A 19 3.46 -1.24 0.84
C PRO A 19 2.76 -1.02 -0.50
N LEU A 20 3.36 -1.48 -1.58
CA LEU A 20 2.73 -1.57 -2.89
C LEU A 20 1.70 -2.71 -2.80
N PHE A 21 0.64 -2.53 -2.01
CA PHE A 21 -0.60 -3.21 -2.31
C PHE A 21 -1.05 -2.59 -3.62
N GLY A 22 -0.70 -3.28 -4.72
CA GLY A 22 -1.03 -2.84 -6.04
C GLY A 22 -2.51 -2.49 -6.07
N GLN A 23 -2.83 -1.32 -6.58
CA GLN A 23 -4.20 -0.98 -6.93
C GLN A 23 -4.72 -2.13 -7.78
N ILE A 24 -5.68 -2.86 -7.24
CA ILE A 24 -6.32 -3.99 -7.90
C ILE A 24 -7.18 -3.37 -9.01
N ALA A 25 -6.60 -3.24 -10.20
CA ALA A 25 -7.37 -2.89 -11.38
C ALA A 25 -8.27 -4.07 -11.71
N SER A 26 -9.55 -3.97 -11.36
CA SER A 26 -10.58 -4.91 -11.79
C SER A 26 -10.79 -4.78 -13.30
N THR A 27 -10.42 -5.80 -14.04
CA THR A 27 -10.73 -5.95 -15.47
C THR A 27 -11.92 -6.89 -15.70
N GLY A 28 -12.99 -6.77 -14.91
CA GLY A 28 -14.19 -7.57 -15.08
C GLY A 28 -15.45 -6.76 -14.76
N ASN A 29 -16.52 -6.96 -15.53
CA ASN A 29 -17.78 -6.21 -15.43
C ASN A 29 -18.59 -6.48 -14.15
N ASN A 30 -18.08 -7.26 -13.21
CA ASN A 30 -18.70 -7.46 -11.89
C ASN A 30 -17.60 -7.85 -10.87
N PRO A 31 -17.14 -6.91 -10.03
CA PRO A 31 -16.13 -7.22 -9.04
C PRO A 31 -16.66 -8.22 -7.99
N GLN A 32 -15.91 -9.29 -7.73
CA GLN A 32 -16.23 -10.22 -6.64
C GLN A 32 -16.27 -9.45 -5.31
N PRO A 33 -17.40 -9.46 -4.57
CA PRO A 33 -17.45 -8.87 -3.24
C PRO A 33 -16.61 -9.67 -2.26
N TYR A 34 -16.04 -9.00 -1.27
CA TYR A 34 -15.33 -9.65 -0.17
C TYR A 34 -15.17 -8.74 1.04
N THR A 35 -14.99 -9.37 2.20
CA THR A 35 -14.41 -8.78 3.41
C THR A 35 -13.21 -9.63 3.81
N ALA A 36 -12.05 -9.03 3.97
CA ALA A 36 -10.82 -9.72 4.34
C ALA A 36 -10.09 -8.99 5.46
N GLU A 37 -9.59 -9.75 6.44
CA GLU A 37 -8.60 -9.27 7.38
C GLU A 37 -7.22 -9.75 6.94
N THR A 38 -6.25 -8.84 6.94
CA THR A 38 -4.87 -9.17 6.61
C THR A 38 -3.94 -8.75 7.74
N LYS A 39 -2.86 -9.49 7.89
CA LYS A 39 -1.80 -9.20 8.85
C LYS A 39 -0.48 -9.15 8.11
N THR A 40 0.24 -8.05 8.27
CA THR A 40 1.60 -7.90 7.75
C THR A 40 2.57 -7.84 8.91
N THR A 41 3.58 -8.71 8.90
CA THR A 41 4.66 -8.73 9.87
C THR A 41 5.97 -8.42 9.18
N VAL A 42 6.68 -7.40 9.67
CA VAL A 42 8.02 -7.02 9.19
C VAL A 42 9.03 -7.35 10.27
N ILE A 43 10.05 -8.10 9.91
CA ILE A 43 11.13 -8.55 10.79
C ILE A 43 12.45 -8.01 10.27
N ARG A 44 13.15 -7.22 11.07
CA ARG A 44 14.48 -6.69 10.75
C ARG A 44 15.49 -7.15 11.79
N THR A 45 16.64 -7.64 11.33
CA THR A 45 17.76 -7.97 12.20
C THR A 45 18.83 -6.89 12.03
N LEU A 46 19.22 -6.27 13.13
CA LEU A 46 20.29 -5.27 13.16
C LEU A 46 21.67 -5.95 13.18
N GLY A 47 22.71 -5.18 12.93
CA GLY A 47 24.09 -5.69 12.85
C GLY A 47 24.62 -6.32 14.14
N ASP A 48 24.04 -5.99 15.30
CA ASP A 48 24.33 -6.59 16.60
C ASP A 48 23.49 -7.86 16.92
N GLY A 49 22.64 -8.30 15.96
CA GLY A 49 21.74 -9.44 16.12
C GLY A 49 20.39 -9.09 16.74
N THR A 50 20.15 -7.85 17.15
CA THR A 50 18.83 -7.42 17.67
C THR A 50 17.78 -7.55 16.59
N THR A 51 16.61 -8.13 16.93
CA THR A 51 15.47 -8.27 16.03
C THR A 51 14.38 -7.28 16.37
N ILE A 52 13.92 -6.52 15.38
CA ILE A 52 12.77 -5.63 15.46
C ILE A 52 11.62 -6.27 14.69
N THR A 53 10.50 -6.51 15.37
CA THR A 53 9.28 -7.05 14.76
C THR A 53 8.17 -6.02 14.83
N GLN A 54 7.60 -5.67 13.68
CA GLN A 54 6.46 -4.78 13.56
C GLN A 54 5.30 -5.54 12.90
N THR A 55 4.09 -5.32 13.41
CA THR A 55 2.88 -5.97 12.88
C THR A 55 1.84 -4.90 12.58
N GLU A 56 1.25 -4.98 11.40
CA GLU A 56 0.13 -4.15 10.97
C GLU A 56 -1.05 -5.05 10.62
N LYS A 57 -2.26 -4.60 10.93
CA LYS A 57 -3.51 -5.25 10.53
C LYS A 57 -4.28 -4.35 9.59
N HIS A 58 -4.87 -4.94 8.57
CA HIS A 58 -5.73 -4.24 7.62
C HIS A 58 -7.05 -4.99 7.48
N ILE A 59 -8.14 -4.22 7.35
CA ILE A 59 -9.42 -4.74 6.91
C ILE A 59 -9.66 -4.18 5.51
N LEU A 60 -9.98 -5.07 4.58
CA LEU A 60 -10.25 -4.74 3.18
C LEU A 60 -11.65 -5.23 2.86
N MET A 61 -12.50 -4.33 2.33
CA MET A 61 -13.83 -4.68 1.87
C MET A 61 -14.03 -4.20 0.44
N ARG A 62 -14.81 -4.96 -0.29
CA ARG A 62 -15.27 -4.61 -1.63
C ARG A 62 -16.67 -5.13 -1.82
N ASP A 63 -17.55 -4.32 -2.42
CA ASP A 63 -18.88 -4.75 -2.81
C ASP A 63 -19.00 -5.03 -4.32
N SER A 64 -20.16 -5.54 -4.73
CA SER A 64 -20.46 -5.84 -6.12
C SER A 64 -20.59 -4.59 -7.01
N GLN A 65 -20.73 -3.40 -6.45
CA GLN A 65 -20.74 -2.12 -7.17
C GLN A 65 -19.34 -1.53 -7.37
N GLY A 66 -18.32 -2.16 -6.78
CA GLY A 66 -16.93 -1.73 -6.88
C GLY A 66 -16.51 -0.72 -5.83
N ARG A 67 -17.38 -0.40 -4.85
CA ARG A 67 -16.94 0.38 -3.68
C ARG A 67 -15.92 -0.42 -2.90
N THR A 68 -14.91 0.26 -2.40
CA THR A 68 -13.87 -0.36 -1.58
C THR A 68 -13.71 0.40 -0.27
N ARG A 69 -13.45 -0.34 0.82
CA ARG A 69 -13.05 0.21 2.11
C ARG A 69 -11.75 -0.43 2.53
N GLN A 70 -10.84 0.37 3.02
CA GLN A 70 -9.59 -0.07 3.62
C GLN A 70 -9.44 0.55 5.00
N GLU A 71 -9.19 -0.29 5.99
CA GLU A 71 -8.80 0.14 7.33
C GLU A 71 -7.37 -0.30 7.59
N LYS A 72 -6.54 0.61 8.04
CA LYS A 72 -5.17 0.33 8.42
C LYS A 72 -4.98 0.62 9.91
N MET A 73 -4.73 -0.43 10.68
CA MET A 73 -4.48 -0.33 12.12
C MET A 73 -2.98 -0.31 12.38
N TYR A 74 -2.52 0.78 12.97
CA TYR A 74 -1.14 0.94 13.41
C TYR A 74 -1.04 0.50 14.87
N SER A 75 -0.34 -0.62 15.10
CA SER A 75 0.07 -1.02 16.45
C SER A 75 1.43 -0.41 16.71
N GLN A 76 1.48 0.62 17.56
CA GLN A 76 2.73 1.18 18.04
C GLN A 76 3.05 0.64 19.46
N PRO A 77 4.30 0.77 19.96
CA PRO A 77 4.66 0.37 21.31
C PRO A 77 3.69 0.92 22.36
N PRO A 78 3.58 0.32 23.54
CA PRO A 78 2.48 0.48 24.50
C PRO A 78 2.18 1.91 24.97
N GLU A 79 3.02 2.86 24.62
CA GLU A 79 2.88 4.28 25.02
C GLU A 79 2.11 5.13 23.99
N PHE A 80 1.78 4.59 22.81
CA PHE A 80 1.08 5.32 21.75
C PHE A 80 -0.32 4.75 21.51
N HIS A 81 -1.29 5.63 21.37
CA HIS A 81 -2.66 5.25 21.05
C HIS A 81 -2.72 4.51 19.70
N THR A 82 -3.42 3.38 19.69
CA THR A 82 -3.73 2.68 18.43
C THR A 82 -4.50 3.64 17.53
N ARG A 83 -3.97 3.86 16.33
CA ARG A 83 -4.64 4.67 15.30
C ARG A 83 -5.12 3.76 14.19
N THR A 84 -6.36 3.94 13.77
CA THR A 84 -6.92 3.32 12.57
C THR A 84 -7.18 4.41 11.54
N ASP A 85 -6.56 4.31 10.39
CA ASP A 85 -6.87 5.13 9.22
C ASP A 85 -7.86 4.38 8.34
N VAL A 86 -8.94 5.05 7.93
CA VAL A 86 -9.96 4.48 7.07
C VAL A 86 -10.02 5.29 5.78
N SER A 87 -10.05 4.56 4.66
CA SER A 87 -10.28 5.13 3.34
C SER A 87 -11.35 4.33 2.60
N ILE A 88 -12.26 5.04 1.94
CA ILE A 88 -13.32 4.48 1.10
C ILE A 88 -13.22 5.12 -0.27
N SER A 89 -13.25 4.29 -1.31
CA SER A 89 -13.43 4.73 -2.69
C SER A 89 -14.81 4.30 -3.15
N ASP A 90 -15.63 5.25 -3.55
CA ASP A 90 -16.98 5.03 -4.07
C ASP A 90 -17.06 5.47 -5.54
N PRO A 91 -16.90 4.54 -6.49
CA PRO A 91 -16.98 4.84 -7.90
C PRO A 91 -18.42 5.15 -8.37
N VAL A 92 -19.46 4.81 -7.58
CA VAL A 92 -20.86 5.07 -7.90
C VAL A 92 -21.17 6.55 -7.66
N GLU A 93 -20.75 7.08 -6.52
CA GLU A 93 -20.93 8.48 -6.16
C GLU A 93 -19.75 9.36 -6.67
N GLY A 94 -18.66 8.74 -7.12
CA GLY A 94 -17.44 9.46 -7.53
C GLY A 94 -16.81 10.19 -6.37
N THR A 95 -16.65 9.51 -5.24
CA THR A 95 -16.09 10.10 -4.02
C THR A 95 -14.99 9.24 -3.40
N GLU A 96 -14.03 9.93 -2.76
CA GLU A 96 -13.05 9.34 -1.85
C GLU A 96 -13.33 9.88 -0.45
N ILE A 97 -13.41 8.98 0.55
CA ILE A 97 -13.72 9.35 1.93
C ILE A 97 -12.58 8.92 2.83
N HIS A 98 -12.09 9.81 3.69
CA HIS A 98 -10.97 9.54 4.58
C HIS A 98 -11.22 10.05 5.99
N TRP A 99 -10.90 9.22 6.99
CA TRP A 99 -10.83 9.63 8.39
C TRP A 99 -9.87 8.78 9.18
N ASN A 100 -9.64 9.12 10.42
CA ASN A 100 -8.90 8.27 11.36
C ASN A 100 -9.61 8.21 12.72
N SER A 101 -9.28 7.18 13.50
CA SER A 101 -9.93 6.91 14.80
C SER A 101 -9.67 7.97 15.87
N LEU A 102 -8.70 8.87 15.68
CA LEU A 102 -8.38 9.95 16.62
C LEU A 102 -9.05 11.28 16.21
N GLY A 103 -9.55 11.36 14.98
CA GLY A 103 -10.24 12.51 14.43
C GLY A 103 -11.75 12.45 14.67
N GLN A 104 -12.39 13.60 14.54
CA GLN A 104 -13.86 13.73 14.64
C GLN A 104 -14.49 14.14 13.30
N VAL A 105 -13.69 14.21 12.25
CA VAL A 105 -14.10 14.68 10.92
C VAL A 105 -13.73 13.66 9.87
N ALA A 106 -14.71 13.25 9.07
CA ALA A 106 -14.49 12.51 7.82
C ALA A 106 -14.43 13.50 6.65
N LYS A 107 -13.39 13.40 5.85
CA LYS A 107 -13.22 14.21 4.64
C LYS A 107 -13.80 13.45 3.46
N ILE A 108 -14.75 14.07 2.77
CA ILE A 108 -15.36 13.56 1.54
C ILE A 108 -14.80 14.37 0.38
N ILE A 109 -14.09 13.72 -0.51
CA ILE A 109 -13.46 14.35 -1.67
C ILE A 109 -14.24 13.91 -2.91
N LYS A 110 -14.88 14.85 -3.60
CA LYS A 110 -15.57 14.56 -4.86
C LYS A 110 -14.55 14.50 -5.99
N GLU A 111 -14.54 13.40 -6.69
CA GLU A 111 -13.71 13.23 -7.88
C GLU A 111 -14.25 14.05 -9.05
N PRO A 112 -13.38 14.44 -10.01
CA PRO A 112 -13.83 15.08 -11.23
C PRO A 112 -14.73 14.14 -12.03
N PRO A 113 -15.64 14.66 -12.89
CA PRO A 113 -16.43 13.84 -13.81
C PRO A 113 -15.53 12.91 -14.63
N ALA A 114 -16.01 11.69 -14.92
CA ALA A 114 -15.20 10.63 -15.54
C ALA A 114 -14.58 11.05 -16.89
N ASP A 115 -15.29 11.89 -17.67
CA ASP A 115 -14.84 12.47 -18.94
C ASP A 115 -13.75 13.54 -18.80
N GLN A 116 -13.55 14.08 -17.59
CA GLN A 116 -12.54 15.09 -17.27
C GLN A 116 -11.33 14.50 -16.51
N ARG A 117 -11.34 13.22 -16.18
CA ARG A 117 -10.26 12.54 -15.44
C ARG A 117 -9.00 12.38 -16.29
N THR A 118 -8.28 13.48 -16.50
CA THR A 118 -6.99 13.50 -17.19
C THR A 118 -5.98 14.36 -16.45
N GLY A 119 -4.72 13.92 -16.40
CA GLY A 119 -3.65 14.67 -15.75
C GLY A 119 -3.72 14.66 -14.22
N CYS A 120 -3.03 15.62 -13.62
CA CYS A 120 -2.93 15.76 -12.15
C CYS A 120 -4.12 16.55 -11.58
N TRP A 121 -4.69 16.02 -10.50
CA TRP A 121 -5.78 16.64 -9.73
C TRP A 121 -5.43 16.64 -8.25
N THR A 122 -5.84 17.67 -7.53
CA THR A 122 -5.58 17.82 -6.08
C THR A 122 -6.84 18.33 -5.37
N SER A 123 -7.02 17.95 -4.11
CA SER A 123 -8.06 18.55 -3.25
C SER A 123 -7.61 19.92 -2.75
N ASP A 124 -8.58 20.80 -2.43
CA ASP A 124 -8.32 22.17 -1.99
C ASP A 124 -7.43 22.28 -0.75
N GLU A 125 -7.46 21.31 0.12
CA GLU A 125 -6.65 21.30 1.34
C GLU A 125 -5.27 20.66 1.17
N GLY A 126 -4.84 20.32 -0.08
CA GLY A 126 -3.52 19.77 -0.36
C GLY A 126 -3.26 18.38 0.23
N GLY A 127 -4.30 17.74 0.80
CA GLY A 127 -4.16 16.45 1.49
C GLY A 127 -4.28 15.22 0.59
N TYR A 128 -4.86 15.38 -0.60
CA TYR A 128 -5.06 14.29 -1.55
C TYR A 128 -4.75 14.76 -2.95
N SER A 129 -3.98 13.99 -3.70
CA SER A 129 -3.72 14.23 -5.11
C SER A 129 -3.68 12.91 -5.87
N THR A 130 -4.21 12.91 -7.09
CA THR A 130 -4.19 11.76 -7.97
C THR A 130 -3.89 12.16 -9.40
N THR A 131 -3.42 11.22 -10.22
CA THR A 131 -3.16 11.45 -11.63
C THR A 131 -3.96 10.45 -12.46
N TYR A 132 -4.87 10.95 -13.26
CA TYR A 132 -5.68 10.14 -14.16
C TYR A 132 -5.04 10.07 -15.57
N GLY A 133 -5.00 8.87 -16.15
CA GLY A 133 -4.77 8.66 -17.58
C GLY A 133 -3.46 9.19 -18.16
N GLY A 134 -2.50 9.49 -17.33
CA GLY A 134 -1.19 9.94 -17.80
C GLY A 134 -0.24 8.76 -17.97
N ASN A 135 0.15 8.45 -19.22
CA ASN A 135 1.48 7.92 -19.47
C ASN A 135 2.49 8.99 -19.06
N SER A 136 2.59 9.27 -17.76
CA SER A 136 3.64 10.11 -17.21
C SER A 136 4.97 9.35 -17.18
N HIS A 137 5.36 8.90 -18.35
CA HIS A 137 6.79 8.73 -18.57
C HIS A 137 7.31 10.16 -18.68
N PRO A 138 8.13 10.65 -17.73
CA PRO A 138 8.81 11.92 -17.89
C PRO A 138 9.47 11.84 -19.27
N LYS A 139 9.20 12.84 -20.14
CA LYS A 139 9.89 12.94 -21.45
C LYS A 139 11.34 12.65 -21.16
N ALA A 140 11.88 11.61 -21.79
CA ALA A 140 13.25 11.20 -21.60
C ALA A 140 14.13 12.44 -21.79
N VAL A 141 14.59 13.01 -20.67
CA VAL A 141 15.61 14.03 -20.71
C VAL A 141 16.78 13.32 -21.34
N ASN A 142 17.31 13.87 -22.44
CA ASN A 142 18.47 13.35 -23.13
C ASN A 142 19.68 13.44 -22.19
N VAL A 143 19.71 12.56 -21.18
CA VAL A 143 20.84 12.42 -20.29
C VAL A 143 21.92 11.73 -21.12
N LYS A 144 22.99 12.44 -21.36
CA LYS A 144 24.20 11.90 -21.99
C LYS A 144 24.48 10.54 -21.34
N PRO A 145 24.60 9.43 -22.11
CA PRO A 145 24.76 8.11 -21.49
C PRO A 145 25.96 8.16 -20.54
N ALA A 146 25.75 7.80 -19.28
CA ALA A 146 26.86 7.58 -18.37
C ALA A 146 27.77 6.51 -18.98
N ALA A 147 29.08 6.73 -18.96
CA ALA A 147 30.07 5.90 -19.63
C ALA A 147 30.04 4.41 -19.22
N THR A 148 29.40 4.09 -18.11
CA THR A 148 29.13 2.73 -17.63
C THR A 148 27.76 2.68 -16.97
N ARG A 149 26.82 1.99 -17.60
CA ARG A 149 25.52 1.67 -16.99
C ARG A 149 25.75 0.60 -15.92
N PRO A 150 25.26 0.77 -14.68
CA PRO A 150 25.42 -0.27 -13.67
C PRO A 150 24.80 -1.60 -14.16
N PRO A 151 25.37 -2.74 -13.78
CA PRO A 151 24.83 -4.04 -14.13
C PRO A 151 23.34 -4.13 -13.73
N ARG A 152 22.51 -4.68 -14.61
CA ARG A 152 21.07 -4.86 -14.31
C ARG A 152 20.89 -6.08 -13.42
N PRO A 153 19.92 -6.05 -12.49
CA PRO A 153 19.54 -7.24 -11.75
C PRO A 153 19.14 -8.38 -12.68
N ASP A 154 19.49 -9.60 -12.30
CA ASP A 154 18.95 -10.82 -12.89
C ASP A 154 17.62 -11.16 -12.19
N ILE A 155 16.58 -11.45 -12.97
CA ILE A 155 15.22 -11.73 -12.47
C ILE A 155 14.80 -13.12 -12.93
N LYS A 156 14.70 -14.05 -11.99
CA LYS A 156 14.15 -15.39 -12.19
C LYS A 156 12.71 -15.43 -11.68
N ARG A 157 11.81 -16.01 -12.48
CA ARG A 157 10.41 -16.29 -12.08
C ARG A 157 10.16 -17.78 -12.08
N GLU A 158 9.45 -18.24 -11.06
CA GLU A 158 9.08 -19.63 -10.85
C GLU A 158 7.58 -19.71 -10.59
N ASP A 159 6.91 -20.58 -11.30
CA ASP A 159 5.52 -20.95 -11.04
C ASP A 159 5.52 -21.99 -9.90
N LEU A 160 4.74 -21.71 -8.85
CA LEU A 160 4.60 -22.60 -7.70
C LEU A 160 3.34 -23.46 -7.77
N GLY A 161 2.56 -23.34 -8.85
CA GLY A 161 1.29 -24.06 -9.04
C GLY A 161 0.13 -23.44 -8.27
N THR A 162 -0.87 -24.26 -7.97
CA THR A 162 -2.10 -23.83 -7.29
C THR A 162 -2.28 -24.59 -5.97
N GLU A 163 -2.84 -23.87 -4.97
CA GLU A 163 -3.24 -24.46 -3.69
C GLU A 163 -4.52 -23.79 -3.16
N MET A 164 -5.15 -24.38 -2.16
CA MET A 164 -6.32 -23.81 -1.48
C MET A 164 -5.86 -22.96 -0.29
N VAL A 165 -6.13 -21.66 -0.33
CA VAL A 165 -5.84 -20.71 0.76
C VAL A 165 -7.15 -20.11 1.21
N MET A 166 -7.49 -20.21 2.50
CA MET A 166 -8.76 -19.69 3.07
C MET A 166 -10.02 -20.13 2.32
N GLY A 167 -10.01 -21.34 1.73
CA GLY A 167 -11.14 -21.86 0.95
C GLY A 167 -11.24 -21.34 -0.49
N VAL A 168 -10.25 -20.58 -0.95
CA VAL A 168 -10.17 -20.05 -2.31
C VAL A 168 -8.96 -20.65 -3.02
N GLU A 169 -9.13 -21.02 -4.29
CA GLU A 169 -8.01 -21.44 -5.12
C GLU A 169 -7.06 -20.28 -5.37
N ALA A 170 -5.79 -20.48 -5.07
CA ALA A 170 -4.72 -19.51 -5.22
C ALA A 170 -3.63 -20.01 -6.16
N HIS A 171 -3.08 -19.14 -6.98
CA HIS A 171 -1.92 -19.40 -7.82
C HIS A 171 -0.67 -18.77 -7.22
N GLY A 172 0.38 -19.57 -7.07
CA GLY A 172 1.65 -19.19 -6.48
C GLY A 172 2.68 -18.80 -7.51
N GLN A 173 3.41 -17.71 -7.26
CA GLN A 173 4.54 -17.27 -8.06
C GLN A 173 5.69 -16.83 -7.16
N ARG A 174 6.92 -17.24 -7.48
CA ARG A 174 8.14 -16.74 -6.84
C ARG A 174 8.98 -15.95 -7.84
N THR A 175 9.39 -14.75 -7.44
CA THR A 175 10.34 -13.93 -8.18
C THR A 175 11.61 -13.80 -7.35
N THR A 176 12.75 -14.16 -7.92
CA THR A 176 14.06 -13.96 -7.32
C THR A 176 14.78 -12.89 -8.14
N GLU A 177 15.13 -11.79 -7.49
CA GLU A 177 15.98 -10.74 -8.05
C GLU A 177 17.38 -10.87 -7.48
N THR A 178 18.39 -10.92 -8.34
CA THR A 178 19.79 -10.95 -7.93
C THR A 178 20.48 -9.66 -8.40
N ILE A 179 20.81 -8.80 -7.45
CA ILE A 179 21.58 -7.58 -7.68
C ILE A 179 23.04 -7.98 -7.78
N PRO A 180 23.71 -7.80 -8.93
CA PRO A 180 25.11 -8.23 -9.10
C PRO A 180 26.08 -7.40 -8.27
N VAL A 181 27.28 -7.94 -8.08
CA VAL A 181 28.39 -7.25 -7.39
C VAL A 181 28.64 -5.87 -8.01
N GLY A 182 28.80 -4.87 -7.17
CA GLY A 182 29.11 -3.49 -7.54
C GLY A 182 27.92 -2.66 -8.04
N ALA A 183 26.74 -3.27 -8.31
CA ALA A 183 25.57 -2.53 -8.83
C ALA A 183 25.01 -1.49 -7.84
N GLN A 184 25.18 -1.73 -6.55
CA GLN A 184 24.81 -0.82 -5.46
C GLN A 184 25.98 -0.57 -4.49
N GLY A 185 27.22 -0.81 -4.92
CA GLY A 185 28.41 -0.75 -4.07
C GLY A 185 28.63 -2.00 -3.22
N ASN A 186 27.86 -3.05 -3.45
CA ASN A 186 27.92 -4.33 -2.76
C ASN A 186 29.13 -5.16 -3.24
N ASP A 187 29.79 -5.85 -2.33
CA ASP A 187 30.91 -6.76 -2.59
C ASP A 187 30.48 -8.20 -2.89
N ASN A 188 29.25 -8.56 -2.54
CA ASN A 188 28.61 -9.85 -2.86
C ASN A 188 27.27 -9.63 -3.54
N PRO A 189 26.76 -10.57 -4.35
CA PRO A 189 25.43 -10.47 -4.92
C PRO A 189 24.36 -10.39 -3.81
N ILE A 190 23.36 -9.51 -3.98
CA ILE A 190 22.23 -9.39 -3.07
C ILE A 190 21.04 -10.11 -3.71
N ARG A 191 20.48 -11.09 -3.01
CA ARG A 191 19.33 -11.86 -3.47
C ARG A 191 18.08 -11.44 -2.72
N ILE A 192 17.07 -10.97 -3.46
CA ILE A 192 15.76 -10.63 -2.94
C ILE A 192 14.74 -11.65 -3.48
N VAL A 193 13.95 -12.24 -2.60
CA VAL A 193 12.92 -13.22 -2.96
C VAL A 193 11.56 -12.64 -2.63
N ASN A 194 10.65 -12.66 -3.60
CA ASN A 194 9.25 -12.32 -3.43
C ASN A 194 8.39 -13.50 -3.87
N GLU A 195 7.64 -14.07 -2.93
CA GLU A 195 6.69 -15.14 -3.16
C GLU A 195 5.27 -14.61 -2.93
N THR A 196 4.36 -14.85 -3.87
CA THR A 196 2.98 -14.36 -3.83
C THR A 196 2.02 -15.49 -4.15
N TRP A 197 0.89 -15.52 -3.42
CA TRP A 197 -0.24 -16.38 -3.66
C TRP A 197 -1.48 -15.52 -3.86
N SER A 198 -2.02 -15.53 -5.08
CA SER A 198 -3.15 -14.70 -5.47
C SER A 198 -4.34 -15.57 -5.85
N ALA A 199 -5.55 -15.14 -5.47
CA ALA A 199 -6.78 -15.82 -5.83
C ALA A 199 -6.93 -15.93 -7.36
N THR A 200 -7.31 -17.10 -7.88
CA THR A 200 -7.46 -17.32 -9.33
C THR A 200 -8.77 -16.76 -9.87
N GLY A 201 -9.82 -16.70 -9.06
CA GLY A 201 -11.16 -16.25 -9.45
C GLY A 201 -11.36 -14.73 -9.42
N PHE A 202 -10.52 -14.01 -8.69
CA PHE A 202 -10.54 -12.54 -8.59
C PHE A 202 -9.17 -12.04 -8.17
N ASN A 203 -8.87 -10.80 -8.53
CA ASN A 203 -7.55 -10.22 -8.28
C ASN A 203 -7.39 -9.85 -6.80
N PHE A 204 -6.97 -10.80 -5.96
CA PHE A 204 -6.76 -10.61 -4.54
C PHE A 204 -5.54 -11.39 -4.04
N LEU A 205 -4.65 -10.70 -3.31
CA LEU A 205 -3.45 -11.28 -2.74
C LEU A 205 -3.79 -11.95 -1.40
N LEU A 206 -3.61 -13.27 -1.32
CA LEU A 206 -3.92 -14.07 -0.13
C LEU A 206 -2.71 -14.22 0.80
N HIS A 207 -1.52 -14.36 0.22
CA HIS A 207 -0.28 -14.51 0.97
C HIS A 207 0.89 -13.95 0.19
N GLN A 208 1.82 -13.29 0.89
CA GLN A 208 3.08 -12.81 0.32
C GLN A 208 4.21 -12.93 1.33
N ILE A 209 5.36 -13.38 0.85
CA ILE A 209 6.62 -13.34 1.58
C ILE A 209 7.63 -12.54 0.74
N ILE A 210 8.19 -11.50 1.33
CA ILE A 210 9.34 -10.78 0.77
C ILE A 210 10.51 -11.01 1.71
N ASP A 211 11.58 -11.60 1.19
CA ASP A 211 12.86 -11.76 1.90
C ASP A 211 13.89 -10.86 1.23
N ASP A 212 14.16 -9.73 1.86
CA ASP A 212 15.05 -8.68 1.36
C ASP A 212 16.14 -8.41 2.40
N PRO A 213 17.39 -8.80 2.14
CA PRO A 213 18.51 -8.57 3.07
C PRO A 213 18.73 -7.09 3.42
N LEU A 214 18.28 -6.16 2.58
CA LEU A 214 18.44 -4.71 2.80
C LEU A 214 17.32 -4.12 3.68
N ARG A 215 16.11 -4.72 3.64
CA ARG A 215 14.92 -4.19 4.32
C ARG A 215 14.36 -5.09 5.40
N GLY A 216 14.79 -6.35 5.41
CA GLY A 216 14.29 -7.40 6.29
C GLY A 216 13.24 -8.29 5.61
N LYS A 217 12.67 -9.21 6.39
CA LYS A 217 11.63 -10.13 5.93
C LYS A 217 10.26 -9.55 6.20
N GLN A 218 9.40 -9.53 5.20
CA GLN A 218 7.99 -9.18 5.32
C GLN A 218 7.12 -10.39 5.00
N VAL A 219 6.13 -10.65 5.84
CA VAL A 219 5.10 -11.66 5.62
C VAL A 219 3.75 -10.99 5.71
N SER A 220 2.96 -11.08 4.64
CA SER A 220 1.58 -10.61 4.59
C SER A 220 0.68 -11.81 4.36
N GLU A 221 -0.32 -11.98 5.20
CA GLU A 221 -1.23 -13.12 5.19
C GLU A 221 -2.67 -12.66 5.43
N VAL A 222 -3.62 -13.27 4.72
CA VAL A 222 -5.05 -13.14 5.01
C VAL A 222 -5.37 -14.01 6.22
N THR A 223 -5.94 -13.42 7.26
CA THR A 223 -6.32 -14.11 8.50
C THR A 223 -7.80 -14.42 8.58
N SER A 224 -8.62 -13.71 7.78
CA SER A 224 -10.06 -13.97 7.62
C SER A 224 -10.49 -13.56 6.22
N LEU A 225 -11.39 -14.33 5.59
CA LEU A 225 -11.94 -14.03 4.27
C LEU A 225 -13.41 -14.45 4.22
N SER A 226 -14.27 -13.52 3.84
CA SER A 226 -15.68 -13.75 3.49
C SER A 226 -15.92 -13.24 2.07
N LEU A 227 -16.60 -14.02 1.25
CA LEU A 227 -17.02 -13.63 -0.11
C LEU A 227 -18.48 -13.17 -0.16
N ALA A 228 -19.10 -12.96 1.00
CA ALA A 228 -20.43 -12.37 1.09
C ALA A 228 -20.38 -10.88 0.76
N GLU A 229 -21.52 -10.36 0.27
CA GLU A 229 -21.70 -8.93 0.03
C GLU A 229 -21.61 -8.16 1.35
N PRO A 230 -20.70 -7.18 1.51
CA PRO A 230 -20.66 -6.32 2.68
C PRO A 230 -21.91 -5.43 2.77
N ASP A 231 -22.28 -5.03 3.99
CA ASP A 231 -23.37 -4.08 4.17
C ASP A 231 -23.00 -2.72 3.57
N VAL A 232 -23.98 -2.07 2.93
CA VAL A 232 -23.77 -0.76 2.29
C VAL A 232 -23.33 0.32 3.27
N SER A 233 -23.74 0.21 4.53
CA SER A 233 -23.33 1.15 5.60
C SER A 233 -21.83 1.11 5.91
N GLU A 234 -21.15 0.02 5.57
CA GLU A 234 -19.68 -0.07 5.72
C GLU A 234 -18.94 0.92 4.82
N PHE A 235 -19.57 1.39 3.74
CA PHE A 235 -19.00 2.35 2.81
C PHE A 235 -19.42 3.80 3.11
N GLN A 236 -19.77 4.07 4.38
CA GLN A 236 -20.14 5.41 4.85
C GLN A 236 -19.30 5.79 6.10
N PRO A 237 -19.10 7.08 6.37
CA PRO A 237 -18.55 7.51 7.64
C PRO A 237 -19.46 7.11 8.80
N PRO A 238 -18.93 6.93 10.03
CA PRO A 238 -19.76 6.75 11.21
C PRO A 238 -20.79 7.87 11.35
N PRO A 239 -22.03 7.57 11.76
CA PRO A 239 -23.14 8.55 11.75
C PRO A 239 -22.94 9.71 12.74
N ASP A 240 -22.11 9.54 13.73
CA ASP A 240 -21.73 10.55 14.75
C ASP A 240 -20.52 11.40 14.35
N MET A 241 -19.89 11.07 13.23
CA MET A 241 -18.72 11.81 12.74
C MET A 241 -19.14 13.00 11.88
N LYS A 242 -18.55 14.17 12.15
CA LYS A 242 -18.73 15.33 11.29
C LYS A 242 -18.14 15.08 9.90
N THR A 243 -18.84 15.51 8.85
CA THR A 243 -18.33 15.39 7.48
C THR A 243 -17.95 16.75 6.92
N GLU A 244 -16.85 16.82 6.19
CA GLU A 244 -16.42 17.98 5.41
C GLU A 244 -16.21 17.54 3.97
N THR A 245 -16.85 18.26 3.04
CA THR A 245 -16.79 17.95 1.60
C THR A 245 -15.93 18.95 0.88
N SER A 246 -15.01 18.45 0.04
CA SER A 246 -14.20 19.23 -0.90
C SER A 246 -14.30 18.65 -2.30
N GLU A 247 -13.94 19.44 -3.31
CA GLU A 247 -13.87 19.00 -4.70
C GLU A 247 -12.42 18.98 -5.16
N MET A 248 -12.12 18.09 -6.10
CA MET A 248 -10.80 18.07 -6.74
C MET A 248 -10.74 19.15 -7.82
N ARG A 249 -9.56 19.72 -7.98
CA ARG A 249 -9.22 20.67 -9.05
C ARG A 249 -7.95 20.26 -9.77
N PRO A 250 -7.74 20.66 -11.02
CA PRO A 250 -6.48 20.43 -11.71
C PRO A 250 -5.31 20.97 -10.89
N CYS A 251 -4.20 20.21 -10.85
CA CYS A 251 -2.99 20.70 -10.19
C CYS A 251 -2.54 22.01 -10.84
N PRO A 252 -2.08 23.01 -10.05
CA PRO A 252 -1.45 24.18 -10.63
C PRO A 252 -0.23 23.75 -11.44
N PHE A 253 -0.16 24.22 -12.68
CA PHE A 253 1.01 23.96 -13.53
C PHE A 253 2.26 24.56 -12.86
N HIS A 254 3.26 23.75 -12.65
CA HIS A 254 4.61 24.17 -12.30
C HIS A 254 5.48 24.14 -13.57
#